data_b613682c3a7985d6e696883c613761d0
#
_entry.id   b613682c3a7985d6e696883c613761d0
#
_cell.length_a   1.000
_cell.length_b   1.000
_cell.length_c   1.000
_cell.angle_alpha   90.00
_cell.angle_beta   90.00
_cell.angle_gamma   90.00
#
_symmetry.space_group_name_H-M   'P 1'
#
loop_
_entity.id
_entity.type
_entity.pdbx_description
1 polymer ?
#
loop_
_entity_poly.entity_id
_entity_poly.type
_entity_poly.pdbx_seq_one_letter_code
_entity_poly.pdbx_strand_id
1 'polypeptide(L)'
;LVPTVNIACSVTPDRARSRGLTSTVMFPAGNLAPEGSVIKSTAIDPTVVGEDGVYRKVGPARVFRSERDTVRAIKSQDDTEKIQPGDILVLTCGGPLGTGMEEVYQITAALKHLSYGKQVALITDARFSGVSTGACIGHVGPEALAGGPIGKVRDGDVIEIVVDQINLEGTINVVGSNGVRHGKVWGDGEMASRPVPDDLAPHPDLPDDSRLWAALQDASGG
;
A
#
# COMPACT_ATOMS: atom_id res chain seq x y z
N LEU A 1 44.55 8.46 -23.12
CA LEU A 1 43.12 8.38 -23.54
C LEU A 1 42.45 7.33 -22.70
N VAL A 2 41.73 7.75 -21.67
CA VAL A 2 40.85 6.88 -20.86
C VAL A 2 39.64 6.58 -21.74
N PRO A 3 39.27 5.31 -21.98
CA PRO A 3 38.08 5.02 -22.74
C PRO A 3 36.86 5.55 -21.98
N THR A 4 36.09 6.40 -22.65
CA THR A 4 34.80 6.88 -22.15
C THR A 4 33.89 5.65 -22.04
N VAL A 5 33.78 5.10 -20.84
CA VAL A 5 32.80 4.05 -20.56
C VAL A 5 31.44 4.68 -20.73
N ASN A 6 30.76 4.34 -21.79
CA ASN A 6 29.40 4.79 -22.06
C ASN A 6 28.50 4.05 -21.07
N ILE A 7 28.31 4.63 -19.88
CA ILE A 7 27.45 4.09 -18.84
C ILE A 7 25.99 4.32 -19.25
N ALA A 8 25.54 3.60 -20.26
CA ALA A 8 24.12 3.44 -20.56
C ALA A 8 23.51 2.39 -19.59
N CYS A 9 23.69 2.60 -18.28
CA CYS A 9 23.17 1.70 -17.26
C CYS A 9 21.70 1.93 -16.94
N SER A 10 21.09 3.04 -17.40
CA SER A 10 19.67 3.30 -17.18
C SER A 10 18.85 3.04 -18.45
N VAL A 11 17.88 2.18 -18.34
CA VAL A 11 16.87 1.99 -19.38
C VAL A 11 15.71 2.90 -19.02
N THR A 12 15.43 3.90 -19.86
CA THR A 12 14.26 4.76 -19.68
C THR A 12 12.97 3.93 -19.83
N PRO A 13 11.83 4.35 -19.25
CA PRO A 13 10.56 3.64 -19.39
C PRO A 13 10.19 3.35 -20.86
N ASP A 14 10.37 4.31 -21.76
CA ASP A 14 10.07 4.13 -23.19
C ASP A 14 10.96 3.09 -23.85
N ARG A 15 12.25 3.09 -23.50
CA ARG A 15 13.20 2.09 -24.00
C ARG A 15 12.92 0.70 -23.42
N ALA A 16 12.44 0.63 -22.18
CA ALA A 16 11.99 -0.62 -21.58
C ALA A 16 10.77 -1.16 -22.32
N ARG A 17 9.75 -0.32 -22.53
CA ARG A 17 8.55 -0.68 -23.29
C ARG A 17 8.87 -1.17 -24.71
N SER A 18 9.72 -0.47 -25.45
CA SER A 18 10.13 -0.86 -26.81
C SER A 18 10.84 -2.20 -26.88
N ARG A 19 11.36 -2.69 -25.75
CA ARG A 19 12.01 -4.00 -25.60
C ARG A 19 11.10 -5.06 -24.98
N GLY A 20 9.83 -4.76 -24.72
CA GLY A 20 8.91 -5.65 -24.03
C GLY A 20 9.26 -5.88 -22.56
N LEU A 21 10.05 -5.01 -21.96
CA LEU A 21 10.39 -5.07 -20.54
C LEU A 21 9.30 -4.37 -19.73
N THR A 22 8.80 -5.04 -18.70
CA THR A 22 7.91 -4.46 -17.70
C THR A 22 8.69 -4.07 -16.44
N SER A 23 8.26 -3.01 -15.76
CA SER A 23 8.84 -2.66 -14.47
C SER A 23 8.36 -3.64 -13.40
N THR A 24 9.26 -4.02 -12.49
CA THR A 24 8.89 -4.78 -11.28
C THR A 24 8.28 -3.89 -10.19
N VAL A 25 8.54 -2.59 -10.27
CA VAL A 25 8.09 -1.59 -9.28
C VAL A 25 7.26 -0.54 -10.01
N MET A 26 6.11 -0.21 -9.43
CA MET A 26 5.20 0.83 -9.90
C MET A 26 4.82 1.75 -8.74
N PHE A 27 4.30 2.92 -9.07
CA PHE A 27 4.02 4.00 -8.13
C PHE A 27 2.54 4.41 -8.19
N PRO A 28 1.61 3.59 -7.63
CA PRO A 28 0.21 3.96 -7.59
C PRO A 28 -0.01 5.23 -6.79
N ALA A 29 -0.93 6.08 -7.26
CA ALA A 29 -1.34 7.30 -6.57
C ALA A 29 -2.87 7.39 -6.53
N GLY A 30 -3.42 8.28 -5.72
CA GLY A 30 -4.87 8.46 -5.61
C GLY A 30 -5.25 9.17 -4.33
N ASN A 31 -6.54 9.16 -3.99
CA ASN A 31 -6.99 9.86 -2.79
C ASN A 31 -6.47 9.23 -1.47
N LEU A 32 -6.00 7.98 -1.50
CA LEU A 32 -5.30 7.36 -0.37
C LEU A 32 -3.80 7.63 -0.35
N ALA A 33 -3.20 7.92 -1.50
CA ALA A 33 -1.77 8.18 -1.65
C ALA A 33 -1.55 9.38 -2.58
N PRO A 34 -1.88 10.61 -2.16
CA PRO A 34 -1.71 11.78 -3.01
C PRO A 34 -0.25 12.08 -3.34
N GLU A 35 0.69 11.67 -2.51
CA GLU A 35 2.14 11.77 -2.76
C GLU A 35 2.72 10.48 -3.36
N GLY A 36 1.86 9.49 -3.65
CA GLY A 36 2.27 8.22 -4.22
C GLY A 36 2.42 7.09 -3.22
N SER A 37 2.75 5.94 -3.76
CA SER A 37 2.99 4.69 -3.04
C SER A 37 3.89 3.79 -3.88
N VAL A 38 4.24 2.62 -3.38
CA VAL A 38 5.09 1.66 -4.10
C VAL A 38 4.43 0.28 -4.11
N ILE A 39 4.40 -0.36 -5.28
CA ILE A 39 4.02 -1.76 -5.42
C ILE A 39 5.03 -2.52 -6.27
N LYS A 40 5.34 -3.75 -5.86
CA LYS A 40 6.01 -4.73 -6.71
C LYS A 40 4.95 -5.46 -7.56
N SER A 41 4.63 -4.91 -8.72
CA SER A 41 3.53 -5.39 -9.57
C SER A 41 3.66 -6.86 -9.99
N THR A 42 4.90 -7.32 -10.19
CA THR A 42 5.20 -8.72 -10.54
C THR A 42 4.99 -9.71 -9.39
N ALA A 43 4.71 -9.24 -8.18
CA ALA A 43 4.37 -10.11 -7.04
C ALA A 43 2.86 -10.45 -7.00
N ILE A 44 2.03 -9.77 -7.78
CA ILE A 44 0.61 -10.08 -7.90
C ILE A 44 0.47 -11.43 -8.62
N ASP A 45 -0.36 -12.32 -8.06
CA ASP A 45 -0.62 -13.62 -8.69
C ASP A 45 -1.26 -13.40 -10.08
N PRO A 46 -0.69 -13.96 -11.15
CA PRO A 46 -1.21 -13.76 -12.51
C PRO A 46 -2.68 -14.19 -12.67
N THR A 47 -3.18 -15.11 -11.85
CA THR A 47 -4.57 -15.59 -11.93
C THR A 47 -5.61 -14.59 -11.46
N VAL A 48 -5.18 -13.49 -10.79
CA VAL A 48 -6.06 -12.38 -10.40
C VAL A 48 -5.84 -11.12 -11.22
N VAL A 49 -4.96 -11.18 -12.21
CA VAL A 49 -4.74 -10.12 -13.21
C VAL A 49 -5.62 -10.39 -14.41
N GLY A 50 -6.27 -9.36 -14.97
CA GLY A 50 -7.08 -9.49 -16.16
C GLY A 50 -6.27 -9.85 -17.41
N GLU A 51 -6.93 -10.38 -18.44
CA GLU A 51 -6.29 -10.69 -19.73
C GLU A 51 -5.67 -9.45 -20.41
N ASP A 52 -6.14 -8.27 -20.03
CA ASP A 52 -5.61 -6.97 -20.44
C ASP A 52 -4.36 -6.54 -19.66
N GLY A 53 -3.81 -7.39 -18.78
CA GLY A 53 -2.64 -7.09 -17.96
C GLY A 53 -2.92 -6.12 -16.81
N VAL A 54 -4.19 -5.90 -16.46
CA VAL A 54 -4.59 -4.96 -15.40
C VAL A 54 -5.16 -5.72 -14.21
N TYR A 55 -4.53 -5.52 -13.05
CA TYR A 55 -5.10 -5.94 -11.77
C TYR A 55 -6.12 -4.92 -11.30
N ARG A 56 -7.34 -5.38 -11.04
CA ARG A 56 -8.44 -4.57 -10.50
C ARG A 56 -9.00 -5.22 -9.25
N LYS A 57 -9.06 -4.45 -8.19
CA LYS A 57 -9.60 -4.90 -6.92
C LYS A 57 -10.53 -3.83 -6.36
N VAL A 58 -11.71 -4.24 -5.97
CA VAL A 58 -12.63 -3.45 -5.15
C VAL A 58 -13.02 -4.29 -3.96
N GLY A 59 -12.93 -3.75 -2.76
CA GLY A 59 -13.25 -4.50 -1.55
C GLY A 59 -13.36 -3.63 -0.31
N PRO A 60 -13.89 -4.20 0.78
CA PRO A 60 -13.98 -3.50 2.05
C PRO A 60 -12.61 -3.38 2.72
N ALA A 61 -12.35 -2.24 3.31
CA ALA A 61 -11.20 -2.00 4.16
C ALA A 61 -11.34 -2.73 5.50
N ARG A 62 -10.24 -3.32 5.94
CA ARG A 62 -10.03 -3.82 7.30
C ARG A 62 -8.80 -3.12 7.85
N VAL A 63 -9.02 -2.22 8.83
CA VAL A 63 -7.99 -1.31 9.35
C VAL A 63 -7.29 -1.90 10.57
N PHE A 64 -5.97 -1.83 10.57
CA PHE A 64 -5.11 -2.32 11.64
C PHE A 64 -4.05 -1.28 12.00
N ARG A 65 -3.61 -1.31 13.27
CA ARG A 65 -2.56 -0.43 13.81
C ARG A 65 -1.23 -1.15 14.05
N SER A 66 -1.22 -2.47 13.92
CA SER A 66 0.00 -3.26 14.08
C SER A 66 0.01 -4.50 13.16
N GLU A 67 1.20 -4.92 12.76
CA GLU A 67 1.39 -6.17 12.03
C GLU A 67 0.88 -7.37 12.85
N ARG A 68 1.11 -7.35 14.16
CA ARG A 68 0.68 -8.41 15.08
C ARG A 68 -0.83 -8.61 15.07
N ASP A 69 -1.62 -7.54 15.13
CA ASP A 69 -3.06 -7.60 15.12
C ASP A 69 -3.60 -8.06 13.76
N THR A 70 -2.97 -7.61 12.68
CA THR A 70 -3.29 -8.06 11.32
C THR A 70 -3.06 -9.58 11.19
N VAL A 71 -1.92 -10.08 11.65
CA VAL A 71 -1.62 -11.53 11.61
C VAL A 71 -2.58 -12.32 12.50
N ARG A 72 -2.99 -11.77 13.65
CA ARG A 72 -4.00 -12.39 14.50
C ARG A 72 -5.34 -12.55 13.76
N ALA A 73 -5.81 -11.50 13.08
CA ALA A 73 -7.03 -11.54 12.29
C ALA A 73 -6.93 -12.55 11.12
N ILE A 74 -5.78 -12.62 10.44
CA ILE A 74 -5.52 -13.61 9.38
C ILE A 74 -5.64 -15.05 9.91
N LYS A 75 -5.20 -15.30 11.14
CA LYS A 75 -5.21 -16.63 11.77
C LYS A 75 -6.48 -16.93 12.56
N SER A 76 -7.35 -15.95 12.76
CA SER A 76 -8.58 -16.11 13.54
C SER A 76 -9.51 -17.14 12.90
N GLN A 77 -10.17 -17.92 13.75
CA GLN A 77 -11.26 -18.82 13.37
C GLN A 77 -12.64 -18.21 13.67
N ASP A 78 -12.66 -17.05 14.34
CA ASP A 78 -13.88 -16.31 14.62
C ASP A 78 -14.34 -15.58 13.35
N ASP A 79 -15.57 -15.88 12.92
CA ASP A 79 -16.16 -15.30 11.70
C ASP A 79 -16.29 -13.78 11.74
N THR A 80 -16.30 -13.17 12.92
CA THR A 80 -16.38 -11.71 13.10
C THR A 80 -15.01 -11.03 12.99
N GLU A 81 -13.94 -11.76 13.30
CA GLU A 81 -12.57 -11.21 13.31
C GLU A 81 -11.77 -11.61 12.07
N LYS A 82 -11.99 -12.82 11.54
CA LYS A 82 -11.18 -13.36 10.46
C LYS A 82 -11.27 -12.53 9.18
N ILE A 83 -10.18 -12.53 8.45
CA ILE A 83 -10.10 -11.92 7.14
C ILE A 83 -10.92 -12.74 6.14
N GLN A 84 -11.67 -12.06 5.29
CA GLN A 84 -12.51 -12.66 4.27
C GLN A 84 -11.90 -12.56 2.87
N PRO A 85 -12.26 -13.46 1.93
CA PRO A 85 -11.92 -13.27 0.52
C PRO A 85 -12.45 -11.92 0.04
N GLY A 86 -11.59 -11.13 -0.54
CA GLY A 86 -12.00 -9.84 -1.05
C GLY A 86 -11.61 -8.65 -0.18
N ASP A 87 -11.26 -8.85 1.07
CA ASP A 87 -10.82 -7.79 1.98
C ASP A 87 -9.58 -7.05 1.45
N ILE A 88 -9.49 -5.77 1.82
CA ILE A 88 -8.32 -4.94 1.63
C ILE A 88 -7.82 -4.53 3.01
N LEU A 89 -6.68 -5.10 3.43
CA LEU A 89 -6.07 -4.80 4.70
C LEU A 89 -5.39 -3.43 4.62
N VAL A 90 -5.66 -2.57 5.58
CA VAL A 90 -5.05 -1.24 5.69
C VAL A 90 -4.30 -1.19 7.01
N LEU A 91 -2.97 -1.31 6.94
CA LEU A 91 -2.09 -1.18 8.09
C LEU A 91 -1.53 0.23 8.14
N THR A 92 -1.84 0.96 9.20
CA THR A 92 -1.45 2.36 9.38
C THR A 92 -0.50 2.54 10.54
N CYS A 93 0.14 3.70 10.63
CA CYS A 93 1.12 4.05 11.65
C CYS A 93 2.41 3.21 11.57
N GLY A 94 2.74 2.70 10.39
CA GLY A 94 3.98 1.97 10.13
C GLY A 94 5.05 2.79 9.41
N GLY A 95 4.77 4.06 9.12
CA GLY A 95 5.68 4.97 8.44
C GLY A 95 6.82 5.49 9.33
N PRO A 96 7.58 6.49 8.85
CA PRO A 96 8.73 7.06 9.59
C PRO A 96 8.39 7.52 11.00
N LEU A 97 7.28 8.22 11.19
CA LEU A 97 6.83 8.71 12.50
C LEU A 97 6.24 7.59 13.38
N GLY A 98 5.71 6.53 12.76
CA GLY A 98 5.03 5.45 13.47
C GLY A 98 5.97 4.41 14.06
N THR A 99 6.83 3.82 13.21
CA THR A 99 7.73 2.71 13.57
C THR A 99 9.17 2.92 13.11
N GLY A 100 9.51 4.09 12.56
CA GLY A 100 10.79 4.30 11.88
C GLY A 100 10.86 3.53 10.55
N MET A 101 9.75 3.34 9.87
CA MET A 101 9.63 2.65 8.59
C MET A 101 9.91 1.14 8.69
N GLU A 102 9.30 0.47 9.67
CA GLU A 102 9.42 -0.98 9.87
C GLU A 102 8.97 -1.77 8.64
N GLU A 103 9.61 -2.91 8.40
CA GLU A 103 9.27 -3.80 7.32
C GLU A 103 8.14 -4.77 7.71
N VAL A 104 7.03 -4.73 6.99
CA VAL A 104 5.85 -5.57 7.23
C VAL A 104 5.88 -6.83 6.35
N TYR A 105 6.64 -7.82 6.77
CA TYR A 105 6.80 -9.08 6.06
C TYR A 105 5.80 -10.16 6.48
N GLN A 106 5.48 -10.25 7.78
CA GLN A 106 4.74 -11.38 8.35
C GLN A 106 3.29 -11.46 7.82
N ILE A 107 2.68 -10.31 7.48
CA ILE A 107 1.33 -10.25 6.91
C ILE A 107 1.29 -11.00 5.58
N THR A 108 2.18 -10.67 4.65
CA THR A 108 2.21 -11.31 3.33
C THR A 108 2.60 -12.78 3.42
N ALA A 109 3.47 -13.14 4.36
CA ALA A 109 3.80 -14.53 4.67
C ALA A 109 2.59 -15.30 5.20
N ALA A 110 1.79 -14.69 6.09
CA ALA A 110 0.57 -15.32 6.63
C ALA A 110 -0.51 -15.48 5.53
N LEU A 111 -0.74 -14.45 4.72
CA LEU A 111 -1.71 -14.50 3.61
C LEU A 111 -1.39 -15.61 2.61
N LYS A 112 -0.12 -15.89 2.34
CA LYS A 112 0.30 -16.95 1.42
C LYS A 112 -0.23 -18.34 1.80
N HIS A 113 -0.52 -18.57 3.08
CA HIS A 113 -1.03 -19.84 3.58
C HIS A 113 -2.56 -19.96 3.54
N LEU A 114 -3.28 -18.88 3.19
CA LEU A 114 -4.72 -18.92 2.98
C LEU A 114 -5.03 -19.32 1.53
N SER A 115 -6.02 -20.21 1.34
CA SER A 115 -6.47 -20.64 0.01
C SER A 115 -6.97 -19.46 -0.86
N TYR A 116 -7.46 -18.42 -0.22
CA TYR A 116 -7.95 -17.17 -0.84
C TYR A 116 -7.00 -15.98 -0.66
N GLY A 117 -5.80 -16.17 -0.11
CA GLY A 117 -4.87 -15.08 0.20
C GLY A 117 -4.54 -14.18 -0.99
N LYS A 118 -4.50 -14.73 -2.21
CA LYS A 118 -4.33 -13.94 -3.44
C LYS A 118 -5.48 -13.00 -3.77
N GLN A 119 -6.65 -13.19 -3.13
CA GLN A 119 -7.81 -12.31 -3.26
C GLN A 119 -7.81 -11.18 -2.22
N VAL A 120 -6.82 -11.14 -1.33
CA VAL A 120 -6.64 -10.11 -0.31
C VAL A 120 -5.53 -9.17 -0.75
N ALA A 121 -5.74 -7.87 -0.60
CA ALA A 121 -4.70 -6.86 -0.83
C ALA A 121 -4.26 -6.24 0.50
N LEU A 122 -3.04 -5.68 0.53
CA LEU A 122 -2.51 -4.94 1.66
C LEU A 122 -2.09 -3.54 1.21
N ILE A 123 -2.50 -2.52 1.95
CA ILE A 123 -2.09 -1.13 1.80
C ILE A 123 -1.48 -0.67 3.12
N THR A 124 -0.31 -0.02 3.09
CA THR A 124 0.37 0.45 4.29
C THR A 124 1.27 1.66 4.03
N ASP A 125 1.42 2.51 5.03
CA ASP A 125 2.44 3.57 5.06
C ASP A 125 3.83 3.05 5.51
N ALA A 126 3.91 1.79 5.97
CA ALA A 126 5.18 1.09 6.19
C ALA A 126 5.84 0.66 4.88
N ARG A 127 7.00 0.07 4.96
CA ARG A 127 7.65 -0.61 3.84
C ARG A 127 7.34 -2.11 3.84
N PHE A 128 7.47 -2.76 2.69
CA PHE A 128 7.35 -4.20 2.55
C PHE A 128 8.64 -4.80 1.99
N SER A 129 8.85 -6.09 2.25
CA SER A 129 10.01 -6.83 1.76
C SER A 129 9.97 -7.07 0.25
N GLY A 130 11.13 -7.12 -0.39
CA GLY A 130 11.25 -7.56 -1.78
C GLY A 130 10.77 -9.00 -2.03
N VAL A 131 10.62 -9.82 -0.97
CA VAL A 131 10.04 -11.18 -1.04
C VAL A 131 8.55 -11.22 -0.71
N SER A 132 7.93 -10.08 -0.40
CA SER A 132 6.47 -9.99 -0.21
C SER A 132 5.74 -10.42 -1.48
N THR A 133 4.64 -11.13 -1.30
CA THR A 133 3.80 -11.68 -2.38
C THR A 133 2.40 -11.08 -2.35
N GLY A 134 1.72 -11.09 -3.50
CA GLY A 134 0.38 -10.56 -3.65
C GLY A 134 0.35 -9.05 -3.92
N ALA A 135 -0.85 -8.47 -3.89
CA ALA A 135 -1.06 -7.04 -4.06
C ALA A 135 -0.74 -6.32 -2.74
N CYS A 136 0.55 -6.06 -2.51
CA CYS A 136 1.06 -5.35 -1.35
C CYS A 136 1.57 -3.98 -1.78
N ILE A 137 0.88 -2.93 -1.34
CA ILE A 137 1.17 -1.52 -1.63
C ILE A 137 1.72 -0.88 -0.35
N GLY A 138 2.96 -0.44 -0.39
CA GLY A 138 3.63 0.21 0.74
C GLY A 138 4.04 1.65 0.44
N HIS A 139 4.72 2.26 1.40
CA HIS A 139 5.21 3.64 1.28
C HIS A 139 4.10 4.62 0.89
N VAL A 140 2.88 4.41 1.41
CA VAL A 140 1.76 5.32 1.12
C VAL A 140 2.06 6.68 1.73
N GLY A 141 2.14 7.69 0.89
CA GLY A 141 2.45 9.06 1.31
C GLY A 141 1.26 10.02 1.07
N PRO A 142 1.07 10.95 2.02
CA PRO A 142 1.70 11.07 3.34
C PRO A 142 1.32 9.93 4.30
N GLU A 143 2.20 9.61 5.25
CA GLU A 143 1.89 8.60 6.28
C GLU A 143 0.76 9.04 7.21
N ALA A 144 0.15 8.09 7.91
CA ALA A 144 -0.99 8.35 8.80
C ALA A 144 -0.68 9.41 9.87
N LEU A 145 0.48 9.32 10.53
CA LEU A 145 0.90 10.24 11.59
C LEU A 145 1.34 11.61 11.09
N ALA A 146 1.64 11.76 9.80
CA ALA A 146 1.80 13.06 9.14
C ALA A 146 0.47 13.66 8.64
N GLY A 147 -0.67 13.09 9.05
CA GLY A 147 -2.00 13.54 8.62
C GLY A 147 -2.46 12.99 7.28
N GLY A 148 -1.76 12.01 6.74
CA GLY A 148 -2.08 11.38 5.46
C GLY A 148 -3.46 10.72 5.42
N PRO A 149 -4.09 10.66 4.24
CA PRO A 149 -5.43 10.09 4.07
C PRO A 149 -5.55 8.63 4.54
N ILE A 150 -4.46 7.86 4.46
CA ILE A 150 -4.45 6.48 4.92
C ILE A 150 -4.85 6.36 6.41
N GLY A 151 -4.49 7.34 7.24
CA GLY A 151 -4.88 7.39 8.65
C GLY A 151 -6.37 7.63 8.88
N LYS A 152 -7.10 8.12 7.88
CA LYS A 152 -8.53 8.44 7.94
C LYS A 152 -9.43 7.30 7.46
N VAL A 153 -8.87 6.20 6.95
CA VAL A 153 -9.61 5.03 6.50
C VAL A 153 -10.30 4.35 7.69
N ARG A 154 -11.51 3.88 7.48
CA ARG A 154 -12.33 3.17 8.48
C ARG A 154 -12.67 1.77 8.00
N ASP A 155 -12.90 0.86 8.93
CA ASP A 155 -13.42 -0.45 8.60
C ASP A 155 -14.71 -0.33 7.78
N GLY A 156 -14.80 -1.13 6.70
CA GLY A 156 -15.95 -1.12 5.80
C GLY A 156 -15.93 -0.02 4.74
N ASP A 157 -14.93 0.86 4.70
CA ASP A 157 -14.71 1.71 3.53
C ASP A 157 -14.48 0.86 2.30
N VAL A 158 -15.02 1.27 1.16
CA VAL A 158 -14.80 0.57 -0.10
C VAL A 158 -13.59 1.18 -0.80
N ILE A 159 -12.56 0.37 -0.98
CA ILE A 159 -11.32 0.78 -1.66
C ILE A 159 -11.28 0.14 -3.05
N GLU A 160 -10.82 0.92 -4.02
CA GLU A 160 -10.51 0.48 -5.37
C GLU A 160 -9.00 0.59 -5.62
N ILE A 161 -8.42 -0.53 -6.09
CA ILE A 161 -7.03 -0.63 -6.51
C ILE A 161 -7.02 -0.99 -7.99
N VAL A 162 -6.28 -0.23 -8.79
CA VAL A 162 -5.99 -0.54 -10.20
C VAL A 162 -4.49 -0.51 -10.40
N VAL A 163 -3.93 -1.57 -11.01
CA VAL A 163 -2.51 -1.66 -11.35
C VAL A 163 -2.41 -2.16 -12.79
N ASP A 164 -2.11 -1.26 -13.69
CA ASP A 164 -1.88 -1.54 -15.11
C ASP A 164 -0.40 -1.87 -15.34
N GLN A 165 -0.10 -3.15 -15.46
CA GLN A 165 1.27 -3.64 -15.64
C GLN A 165 1.82 -3.34 -17.04
N ILE A 166 0.96 -3.03 -18.00
CA ILE A 166 1.35 -2.74 -19.38
C ILE A 166 1.74 -1.27 -19.53
N ASN A 167 0.87 -0.36 -19.02
CA ASN A 167 1.10 1.08 -19.12
C ASN A 167 1.95 1.61 -17.95
N LEU A 168 2.21 0.79 -16.92
CA LEU A 168 2.94 1.13 -15.70
C LEU A 168 2.24 2.25 -14.91
N GLU A 169 0.92 2.18 -14.86
CA GLU A 169 0.06 3.12 -14.14
C GLU A 169 -0.71 2.41 -13.04
N GLY A 170 -0.99 3.12 -11.95
CA GLY A 170 -1.76 2.55 -10.86
C GLY A 170 -2.48 3.60 -10.04
N THR A 171 -3.62 3.19 -9.46
CA THR A 171 -4.39 4.05 -8.55
C THR A 171 -4.86 3.28 -7.33
N ILE A 172 -4.95 4.00 -6.21
CA ILE A 172 -5.57 3.53 -4.96
C ILE A 172 -6.50 4.61 -4.41
N ASN A 173 -7.79 4.28 -4.32
CA ASN A 173 -8.81 5.26 -3.93
C ASN A 173 -9.81 4.65 -2.96
N VAL A 174 -10.23 5.43 -1.96
CA VAL A 174 -11.52 5.21 -1.31
C VAL A 174 -12.60 5.65 -2.30
N VAL A 175 -13.55 4.78 -2.54
CA VAL A 175 -14.63 4.99 -3.50
C VAL A 175 -16.01 4.75 -2.93
N GLY A 176 -16.12 4.45 -1.62
CA GLY A 176 -17.39 4.18 -0.97
C GLY A 176 -17.24 3.87 0.51
N SER A 177 -18.34 3.53 1.15
CA SER A 177 -18.39 3.12 2.56
C SER A 177 -19.53 2.14 2.81
N ASN A 178 -19.43 1.34 3.90
CA ASN A 178 -20.44 0.37 4.31
C ASN A 178 -20.92 -0.54 3.17
N GLY A 179 -20.00 -0.99 2.32
CA GLY A 179 -20.28 -1.86 1.18
C GLY A 179 -20.93 -1.16 -0.03
N VAL A 180 -21.16 0.15 0.04
CA VAL A 180 -21.77 0.92 -1.06
C VAL A 180 -20.68 1.70 -1.79
N ARG A 181 -20.59 1.51 -3.11
CA ARG A 181 -19.68 2.27 -3.97
C ARG A 181 -20.34 3.56 -4.44
N HIS A 182 -19.68 4.70 -4.19
CA HIS A 182 -20.12 6.05 -4.56
C HIS A 182 -19.26 6.66 -5.67
N GLY A 183 -18.06 6.13 -5.89
CA GLY A 183 -17.10 6.59 -6.89
C GLY A 183 -16.01 7.51 -6.33
N LYS A 184 -14.99 7.78 -7.17
CA LYS A 184 -13.78 8.52 -6.78
C LYS A 184 -14.07 9.93 -6.28
N VAL A 185 -14.95 10.68 -6.96
CA VAL A 185 -15.27 12.08 -6.59
C VAL A 185 -15.84 12.17 -5.17
N TRP A 186 -16.72 11.23 -4.80
CA TRP A 186 -17.20 11.12 -3.42
C TRP A 186 -16.05 10.83 -2.46
N GLY A 187 -15.17 9.87 -2.83
CA GLY A 187 -14.01 9.50 -2.02
C GLY A 187 -13.03 10.66 -1.81
N ASP A 188 -12.80 11.49 -2.83
CA ASP A 188 -11.95 12.68 -2.73
C ASP A 188 -12.50 13.66 -1.69
N GLY A 189 -13.80 13.92 -1.72
CA GLY A 189 -14.50 14.78 -0.74
C GLY A 189 -14.48 14.20 0.67
N GLU A 190 -14.69 12.89 0.77
CA GLU A 190 -14.70 12.17 2.05
C GLU A 190 -13.31 12.20 2.70
N MET A 191 -12.25 11.89 1.96
CA MET A 191 -10.87 11.91 2.49
C MET A 191 -10.41 13.32 2.85
N ALA A 192 -10.87 14.34 2.14
CA ALA A 192 -10.57 15.74 2.48
C ALA A 192 -11.25 16.17 3.78
N SER A 193 -12.53 15.79 3.99
CA SER A 193 -13.36 16.26 5.09
C SER A 193 -13.20 15.48 6.40
N ARG A 194 -12.84 14.19 6.34
CA ARG A 194 -12.68 13.36 7.54
C ARG A 194 -11.58 13.89 8.44
N PRO A 195 -11.84 14.00 9.75
CA PRO A 195 -10.80 14.29 10.72
C PRO A 195 -9.81 13.12 10.80
N VAL A 196 -8.57 13.43 11.12
CA VAL A 196 -7.58 12.44 11.55
C VAL A 196 -8.05 11.87 12.89
N PRO A 197 -8.06 10.54 13.08
CA PRO A 197 -8.42 9.94 14.35
C PRO A 197 -7.45 10.33 15.47
N ASP A 198 -7.97 10.62 16.66
CA ASP A 198 -7.16 11.02 17.82
C ASP A 198 -6.36 9.86 18.44
N ASP A 199 -6.67 8.62 18.04
CA ASP A 199 -6.03 7.39 18.53
C ASP A 199 -4.80 6.96 17.71
N LEU A 200 -4.42 7.73 16.70
CA LEU A 200 -3.19 7.47 15.96
C LEU A 200 -1.98 7.80 16.84
N ALA A 201 -1.11 6.83 17.04
CA ALA A 201 0.07 6.98 17.85
C ALA A 201 1.26 6.20 17.26
N PRO A 202 2.50 6.66 17.47
CA PRO A 202 3.68 5.87 17.15
C PRO A 202 3.76 4.63 18.05
N HIS A 203 4.53 3.64 17.59
CA HIS A 203 4.81 2.45 18.40
C HIS A 203 5.43 2.87 19.74
N PRO A 204 4.96 2.33 20.88
CA PRO A 204 5.41 2.78 22.20
C PRO A 204 6.91 2.57 22.44
N ASP A 205 7.50 1.58 21.81
CA ASP A 205 8.93 1.24 21.92
C ASP A 205 9.78 1.94 20.84
N LEU A 206 9.21 2.88 20.05
CA LEU A 206 9.96 3.60 19.04
C LEU A 206 11.01 4.51 19.71
N PRO A 207 12.31 4.32 19.42
CA PRO A 207 13.37 5.16 19.98
C PRO A 207 13.20 6.64 19.57
N ASP A 208 13.54 7.55 20.48
CA ASP A 208 13.42 9.00 20.23
C ASP A 208 14.27 9.50 19.06
N ASP A 209 15.40 8.86 18.78
CA ASP A 209 16.27 9.18 17.65
C ASP A 209 15.61 8.83 16.29
N SER A 210 14.69 7.87 16.23
CA SER A 210 13.91 7.61 15.01
C SER A 210 13.05 8.80 14.62
N ARG A 211 12.53 9.56 15.60
CA ARG A 211 11.79 10.81 15.37
C ARG A 211 12.66 11.91 14.77
N LEU A 212 13.94 11.94 15.15
CA LEU A 212 14.90 12.87 14.56
C LEU A 212 15.08 12.61 13.07
N TRP A 213 15.17 11.35 12.64
CA TRP A 213 15.28 11.01 11.23
C TRP A 213 14.04 11.44 10.44
N ALA A 214 12.83 11.22 10.98
CA ALA A 214 11.59 11.67 10.35
C ALA A 214 11.55 13.21 10.23
N ALA A 215 11.96 13.94 11.27
CA ALA A 215 12.05 15.39 11.24
C ALA A 215 13.09 15.92 10.22
N LEU A 216 14.22 15.23 10.06
CA LEU A 216 15.25 15.58 9.08
C LEU A 216 14.75 15.30 7.64
N GLN A 217 14.00 14.24 7.44
CA GLN A 217 13.38 13.93 6.15
C GLN A 217 12.37 15.00 5.76
N ASP A 218 11.48 15.39 6.67
CA ASP A 218 10.51 16.47 6.46
C ASP A 218 11.21 17.80 6.12
N ALA A 219 12.26 18.16 6.88
CA ALA A 219 13.06 19.36 6.65
C ALA A 219 13.81 19.36 5.31
N SER A 220 14.08 18.21 4.74
CA SER A 220 14.75 18.04 3.43
C SER A 220 13.80 18.07 2.24
N GLY A 221 12.50 18.08 2.50
CA GLY A 221 11.46 18.05 1.46
C GLY A 221 11.05 16.65 1.03
N GLY A 222 11.32 15.65 1.88
CA GLY A 222 10.88 14.27 1.69
C GLY A 222 11.90 13.34 1.07
#